data_f23849ebdcff8f6d272e9cf3d517cece
#
_entry.id   f23849ebdcff8f6d272e9cf3d517cece
#
_cell.length_a   1.000
_cell.length_b   1.000
_cell.length_c   1.000
_cell.angle_alpha   90.00
_cell.angle_beta   90.00
_cell.angle_gamma   90.00
#
_symmetry.space_group_name_H-M   'P 1'
#
loop_
_entity.id
_entity.type
_entity.pdbx_description
1 polymer ?
#
loop_
_entity_poly.entity_id
_entity_poly.type
_entity_poly.pdbx_seq_one_letter_code
_entity_poly.pdbx_strand_id
1 'polypeptide(L)'
;PKAPVKVMMNVGNPELAFSFANLPSEGIGLARMEFIINRQIGIHPKALLEFDKQDDELKAEITRRIAGYASPVDFYVDKIAEGVATLAASVYPRKTIVRMSDFKSNEYANLVGGSIYEPHEENPMLGFRGAARYVADNFKDCFALECKALKRVRDEMGLTNVEIMIPFVRTLGEAEAVVKALKENGLERGKNGLRLIMMCELPSNAVLAEQFLQYFDGFSIGSNDM
;
A
#
# COMPACT_ATOMS: atom_id res chain seq x y z
N PRO A 1 -27.35 15.46 -16.10
CA PRO A 1 -27.89 14.99 -14.82
C PRO A 1 -26.75 14.71 -13.85
N LYS A 2 -26.88 15.19 -12.61
CA LYS A 2 -25.87 14.93 -11.58
C LYS A 2 -26.04 13.47 -11.13
N ALA A 3 -24.95 12.68 -11.15
CA ALA A 3 -25.00 11.30 -10.67
C ALA A 3 -25.39 11.27 -9.18
N PRO A 4 -26.21 10.30 -8.72
CA PRO A 4 -26.59 10.20 -7.32
C PRO A 4 -25.45 9.74 -6.41
N VAL A 5 -24.34 9.27 -7.02
CA VAL A 5 -23.12 8.78 -6.36
C VAL A 5 -21.91 9.50 -6.92
N LYS A 6 -20.83 9.51 -6.14
CA LYS A 6 -19.55 10.04 -6.60
C LYS A 6 -18.87 9.04 -7.53
N VAL A 7 -18.46 9.48 -8.71
CA VAL A 7 -17.69 8.68 -9.65
C VAL A 7 -16.21 8.96 -9.40
N MET A 8 -15.44 7.93 -9.07
CA MET A 8 -14.01 8.03 -8.78
C MET A 8 -13.21 7.15 -9.73
N MET A 9 -11.96 7.53 -9.96
CA MET A 9 -11.07 6.81 -10.87
C MET A 9 -10.29 5.71 -10.15
N ASN A 10 -9.92 4.66 -10.89
CA ASN A 10 -8.87 3.73 -10.51
C ASN A 10 -7.60 4.12 -11.27
N VAL A 11 -6.57 4.56 -10.55
CA VAL A 11 -5.30 5.00 -11.14
C VAL A 11 -4.15 4.32 -10.40
N GLY A 12 -3.40 3.49 -11.12
CA GLY A 12 -2.24 2.78 -10.54
C GLY A 12 -0.90 3.41 -10.92
N ASN A 13 -0.79 3.98 -12.14
CA ASN A 13 0.45 4.54 -12.64
C ASN A 13 0.53 6.06 -12.35
N PRO A 14 1.46 6.52 -11.48
CA PRO A 14 1.65 7.93 -11.21
C PRO A 14 1.98 8.79 -12.44
N GLU A 15 2.65 8.23 -13.45
CA GLU A 15 3.00 8.93 -14.69
C GLU A 15 1.78 9.42 -15.47
N LEU A 16 0.64 8.74 -15.31
CA LEU A 16 -0.61 9.09 -15.97
C LEU A 16 -1.53 9.99 -15.11
N ALA A 17 -1.14 10.27 -13.87
CA ALA A 17 -1.99 10.94 -12.89
C ALA A 17 -2.54 12.28 -13.39
N PHE A 18 -1.68 13.16 -13.88
CA PHE A 18 -2.09 14.48 -14.36
C PHE A 18 -2.90 14.43 -15.65
N SER A 19 -2.66 13.46 -16.52
CA SER A 19 -3.48 13.25 -17.72
C SER A 19 -4.92 12.87 -17.34
N PHE A 20 -5.08 12.01 -16.36
CA PHE A 20 -6.39 11.57 -15.88
C PHE A 20 -7.08 12.58 -14.96
N ALA A 21 -6.34 13.51 -14.35
CA ALA A 21 -6.89 14.53 -13.48
C ALA A 21 -7.93 15.43 -14.16
N ASN A 22 -7.86 15.55 -15.49
CA ASN A 22 -8.82 16.31 -16.31
C ASN A 22 -10.14 15.60 -16.58
N LEU A 23 -10.22 14.29 -16.29
CA LEU A 23 -11.46 13.54 -16.41
C LEU A 23 -12.46 13.96 -15.32
N PRO A 24 -13.76 14.02 -15.65
CA PRO A 24 -14.78 14.37 -14.67
C PRO A 24 -14.89 13.28 -13.59
N SER A 25 -14.28 13.51 -12.44
CA SER A 25 -14.26 12.57 -11.32
C SER A 25 -14.23 13.28 -9.98
N GLU A 26 -14.61 12.59 -8.94
CA GLU A 26 -14.58 13.07 -7.56
C GLU A 26 -13.27 12.69 -6.82
N GLY A 27 -12.26 12.22 -7.58
CA GLY A 27 -10.96 11.83 -7.08
C GLY A 27 -10.55 10.41 -7.48
N ILE A 28 -9.57 9.85 -6.76
CA ILE A 28 -9.05 8.50 -6.99
C ILE A 28 -9.61 7.58 -5.90
N GLY A 29 -10.47 6.65 -6.31
CA GLY A 29 -11.09 5.67 -5.41
C GLY A 29 -10.21 4.46 -5.11
N LEU A 30 -9.26 4.17 -6.00
CA LEU A 30 -8.29 3.10 -5.81
C LEU A 30 -6.96 3.45 -6.50
N ALA A 31 -5.94 3.68 -5.70
CA ALA A 31 -4.55 3.69 -6.13
C ALA A 31 -3.84 2.47 -5.53
N ARG A 32 -3.25 1.63 -6.38
CA ARG A 32 -2.59 0.40 -5.96
C ARG A 32 -1.10 0.63 -5.79
N MET A 33 -0.59 0.45 -4.59
CA MET A 33 0.84 0.62 -4.29
C MET A 33 1.73 -0.36 -5.07
N GLU A 34 1.20 -1.54 -5.43
CA GLU A 34 1.91 -2.53 -6.22
C GLU A 34 2.45 -1.98 -7.56
N PHE A 35 1.73 -1.05 -8.18
CA PHE A 35 2.20 -0.44 -9.43
C PHE A 35 3.46 0.40 -9.22
N ILE A 36 3.54 1.13 -8.11
CA ILE A 36 4.72 1.91 -7.76
C ILE A 36 5.88 0.97 -7.45
N ILE A 37 5.64 -0.06 -6.63
CA ILE A 37 6.67 -1.02 -6.22
C ILE A 37 7.22 -1.77 -7.45
N ASN A 38 6.36 -2.30 -8.32
CA ASN A 38 6.79 -3.03 -9.50
C ASN A 38 7.54 -2.17 -10.51
N ARG A 39 7.04 -0.98 -10.81
CA ARG A 39 7.57 -0.16 -11.91
C ARG A 39 8.74 0.73 -11.50
N GLN A 40 8.68 1.31 -10.30
CA GLN A 40 9.63 2.33 -9.89
C GLN A 40 10.69 1.80 -8.92
N ILE A 41 10.45 0.66 -8.26
CA ILE A 41 11.37 0.05 -7.31
C ILE A 41 11.93 -1.26 -7.86
N GLY A 42 11.09 -2.26 -8.09
CA GLY A 42 11.46 -3.55 -8.66
C GLY A 42 12.30 -4.44 -7.74
N ILE A 43 12.47 -4.07 -6.48
CA ILE A 43 13.29 -4.77 -5.49
C ILE A 43 12.42 -5.11 -4.28
N HIS A 44 12.58 -6.34 -3.76
CA HIS A 44 11.90 -6.75 -2.53
C HIS A 44 12.34 -5.88 -1.34
N PRO A 45 11.42 -5.33 -0.54
CA PRO A 45 11.77 -4.41 0.56
C PRO A 45 12.71 -5.05 1.59
N LYS A 46 12.59 -6.36 1.83
CA LYS A 46 13.49 -7.06 2.75
C LYS A 46 14.94 -7.09 2.24
N ALA A 47 15.13 -7.21 0.93
CA ALA A 47 16.46 -7.15 0.32
C ALA A 47 17.12 -5.79 0.51
N LEU A 48 16.33 -4.72 0.55
CA LEU A 48 16.81 -3.36 0.84
C LEU A 48 17.11 -3.16 2.33
N LEU A 49 16.22 -3.65 3.22
CA LEU A 49 16.44 -3.61 4.67
C LEU A 49 17.66 -4.39 5.12
N GLU A 50 17.92 -5.51 4.48
CA GLU A 50 19.04 -6.41 4.77
C GLU A 50 20.16 -6.32 3.72
N PHE A 51 20.35 -5.14 3.12
CA PHE A 51 21.31 -4.91 2.04
C PHE A 51 22.70 -5.47 2.35
N ASP A 52 23.20 -5.25 3.56
CA ASP A 52 24.53 -5.69 3.97
C ASP A 52 24.70 -7.20 4.03
N LYS A 53 23.61 -7.95 4.12
CA LYS A 53 23.60 -9.42 4.17
C LYS A 53 23.52 -10.07 2.79
N GLN A 54 23.31 -9.30 1.74
CA GLN A 54 23.18 -9.83 0.38
C GLN A 54 24.54 -10.26 -0.18
N ASP A 55 24.52 -11.16 -1.15
CA ASP A 55 25.72 -11.50 -1.90
C ASP A 55 26.19 -10.34 -2.80
N ASP A 56 27.40 -10.45 -3.35
CA ASP A 56 28.03 -9.38 -4.11
C ASP A 56 27.28 -9.04 -5.41
N GLU A 57 26.69 -10.05 -6.06
CA GLU A 57 25.91 -9.86 -7.29
C GLU A 57 24.63 -9.05 -7.03
N LEU A 58 23.86 -9.44 -6.01
CA LEU A 58 22.65 -8.74 -5.62
C LEU A 58 22.94 -7.34 -5.09
N LYS A 59 24.02 -7.17 -4.30
CA LYS A 59 24.48 -5.85 -3.86
C LYS A 59 24.81 -4.93 -5.04
N ALA A 60 25.51 -5.45 -6.04
CA ALA A 60 25.85 -4.68 -7.24
C ALA A 60 24.60 -4.26 -8.02
N GLU A 61 23.63 -5.15 -8.17
CA GLU A 61 22.37 -4.83 -8.83
C GLU A 61 21.57 -3.78 -8.08
N ILE A 62 21.40 -3.95 -6.77
CA ILE A 62 20.71 -2.99 -5.90
C ILE A 62 21.40 -1.62 -5.97
N THR A 63 22.74 -1.58 -5.83
CA THR A 63 23.51 -0.33 -5.86
C THR A 63 23.29 0.46 -7.15
N ARG A 64 23.20 -0.23 -8.29
CA ARG A 64 22.91 0.44 -9.58
C ARG A 64 21.51 1.06 -9.60
N ARG A 65 20.50 0.36 -9.02
CA ARG A 65 19.12 0.82 -9.03
C ARG A 65 18.84 1.96 -8.07
N ILE A 66 19.55 2.00 -6.94
CA ILE A 66 19.37 3.04 -5.91
C ILE A 66 20.29 4.25 -6.11
N ALA A 67 21.00 4.33 -7.23
CA ALA A 67 21.91 5.44 -7.51
C ALA A 67 21.18 6.80 -7.39
N GLY A 68 21.77 7.72 -6.63
CA GLY A 68 21.18 9.04 -6.35
C GLY A 68 20.33 9.13 -5.10
N TYR A 69 20.12 8.02 -4.38
CA TYR A 69 19.43 7.98 -3.08
C TYR A 69 20.41 7.79 -1.93
N ALA A 70 20.07 8.30 -0.74
CA ALA A 70 20.95 8.30 0.41
C ALA A 70 21.23 6.89 0.96
N SER A 71 20.24 5.98 0.87
CA SER A 71 20.35 4.60 1.30
C SER A 71 19.35 3.69 0.56
N PRO A 72 19.52 2.35 0.62
CA PRO A 72 18.53 1.41 0.09
C PRO A 72 17.13 1.62 0.65
N VAL A 73 17.03 1.91 1.94
CA VAL A 73 15.75 2.16 2.62
C VAL A 73 15.13 3.48 2.16
N ASP A 74 15.93 4.54 2.06
CA ASP A 74 15.44 5.84 1.57
C ASP A 74 14.95 5.75 0.13
N PHE A 75 15.61 4.98 -0.72
CA PHE A 75 15.14 4.70 -2.08
C PHE A 75 13.72 4.15 -2.09
N TYR A 76 13.43 3.13 -1.26
CA TYR A 76 12.11 2.51 -1.18
C TYR A 76 11.04 3.49 -0.70
N VAL A 77 11.33 4.18 0.40
CA VAL A 77 10.42 5.17 1.01
C VAL A 77 10.17 6.34 0.07
N ASP A 78 11.22 6.89 -0.54
CA ASP A 78 11.12 8.04 -1.43
C ASP A 78 10.34 7.70 -2.69
N LYS A 79 10.56 6.54 -3.30
CA LYS A 79 9.82 6.11 -4.49
C LYS A 79 8.33 5.94 -4.21
N ILE A 80 7.95 5.35 -3.09
CA ILE A 80 6.54 5.25 -2.70
C ILE A 80 5.96 6.64 -2.43
N ALA A 81 6.67 7.47 -1.66
CA ALA A 81 6.20 8.81 -1.33
C ALA A 81 6.03 9.68 -2.58
N GLU A 82 6.98 9.67 -3.52
CA GLU A 82 6.90 10.39 -4.79
C GLU A 82 5.69 9.91 -5.62
N GLY A 83 5.49 8.62 -5.76
CA GLY A 83 4.39 8.05 -6.52
C GLY A 83 3.02 8.39 -5.93
N VAL A 84 2.86 8.21 -4.63
CA VAL A 84 1.61 8.53 -3.92
C VAL A 84 1.36 10.04 -3.92
N ALA A 85 2.37 10.86 -3.69
CA ALA A 85 2.25 12.31 -3.71
C ALA A 85 1.83 12.82 -5.09
N THR A 86 2.38 12.25 -6.17
CA THR A 86 2.00 12.59 -7.55
C THR A 86 0.52 12.30 -7.81
N LEU A 87 0.03 11.12 -7.39
CA LEU A 87 -1.38 10.78 -7.50
C LEU A 87 -2.27 11.73 -6.69
N ALA A 88 -1.91 11.98 -5.44
CA ALA A 88 -2.70 12.82 -4.55
C ALA A 88 -2.72 14.29 -5.00
N ALA A 89 -1.59 14.83 -5.43
CA ALA A 89 -1.48 16.20 -5.93
C ALA A 89 -2.29 16.43 -7.20
N SER A 90 -2.33 15.43 -8.11
CA SER A 90 -3.04 15.55 -9.39
C SER A 90 -4.53 15.81 -9.23
N VAL A 91 -5.13 15.38 -8.14
CA VAL A 91 -6.57 15.53 -7.88
C VAL A 91 -6.88 16.41 -6.65
N TYR A 92 -5.87 16.96 -5.99
CA TYR A 92 -6.05 17.77 -4.79
C TYR A 92 -7.07 18.92 -5.03
N PRO A 93 -8.01 19.20 -4.10
CA PRO A 93 -8.19 18.59 -2.75
C PRO A 93 -9.11 17.35 -2.73
N ARG A 94 -9.47 16.80 -3.91
CA ARG A 94 -10.29 15.58 -4.02
C ARG A 94 -9.53 14.40 -3.44
N LYS A 95 -10.27 13.40 -2.96
CA LYS A 95 -9.70 12.24 -2.27
C LYS A 95 -8.83 11.36 -3.17
N THR A 96 -7.80 10.80 -2.57
CA THR A 96 -6.99 9.72 -3.14
C THR A 96 -6.92 8.60 -2.12
N ILE A 97 -7.56 7.46 -2.40
CA ILE A 97 -7.55 6.28 -1.54
C ILE A 97 -6.44 5.36 -2.03
N VAL A 98 -5.40 5.19 -1.21
CA VAL A 98 -4.23 4.37 -1.52
C VAL A 98 -4.36 3.02 -0.84
N ARG A 99 -4.44 1.96 -1.62
CA ARG A 99 -4.38 0.60 -1.10
C ARG A 99 -2.92 0.23 -0.85
N MET A 100 -2.60 -0.13 0.37
CA MET A 100 -1.28 -0.64 0.74
C MET A 100 -1.00 -1.95 0.00
N SER A 101 0.26 -2.35 -0.08
CA SER A 101 0.70 -3.43 -0.97
C SER A 101 -0.08 -4.74 -0.76
N ASP A 102 -0.56 -5.31 -1.85
CA ASP A 102 -1.34 -6.56 -1.86
C ASP A 102 -0.73 -7.58 -2.83
N PHE A 103 0.59 -7.74 -2.78
CA PHE A 103 1.25 -8.80 -3.50
C PHE A 103 1.00 -10.16 -2.85
N LYS A 104 0.79 -11.15 -3.68
CA LYS A 104 0.90 -12.56 -3.29
C LYS A 104 2.36 -12.97 -3.15
N SER A 105 2.65 -14.05 -2.45
CA SER A 105 4.02 -14.52 -2.21
C SER A 105 4.80 -14.74 -3.49
N ASN A 106 4.18 -15.31 -4.53
CA ASN A 106 4.81 -15.50 -5.84
C ASN A 106 5.12 -14.17 -6.56
N GLU A 107 4.30 -13.15 -6.35
CA GLU A 107 4.54 -11.81 -6.93
C GLU A 107 5.70 -11.11 -6.22
N TYR A 108 5.75 -11.17 -4.89
CA TYR A 108 6.90 -10.67 -4.13
C TYR A 108 8.19 -11.43 -4.44
N ALA A 109 8.11 -12.74 -4.66
CA ALA A 109 9.26 -13.56 -5.04
C ALA A 109 9.88 -13.15 -6.37
N ASN A 110 9.09 -12.58 -7.28
CA ASN A 110 9.56 -12.10 -8.59
C ASN A 110 10.28 -10.74 -8.52
N LEU A 111 10.19 -10.02 -7.43
CA LEU A 111 11.00 -8.81 -7.23
C LEU A 111 12.46 -9.20 -7.01
N VAL A 112 13.38 -8.31 -7.37
CA VAL A 112 14.82 -8.53 -7.16
C VAL A 112 15.10 -8.86 -5.70
N GLY A 113 15.76 -9.98 -5.44
CA GLY A 113 16.04 -10.52 -4.10
C GLY A 113 14.83 -11.19 -3.41
N GLY A 114 13.66 -11.21 -4.04
CA GLY A 114 12.42 -11.67 -3.41
C GLY A 114 12.36 -13.17 -3.14
N SER A 115 12.93 -14.00 -4.01
CA SER A 115 12.92 -15.45 -3.87
C SER A 115 13.59 -15.98 -2.59
N ILE A 116 14.48 -15.18 -1.99
CA ILE A 116 15.16 -15.51 -0.74
C ILE A 116 14.21 -15.43 0.47
N TYR A 117 13.22 -14.55 0.41
CA TYR A 117 12.39 -14.18 1.55
C TYR A 117 10.97 -14.74 1.51
N GLU A 118 10.50 -15.14 0.33
CA GLU A 118 9.10 -15.54 0.16
C GLU A 118 8.94 -17.05 0.22
N PRO A 119 7.89 -17.54 0.93
CA PRO A 119 7.55 -18.94 0.92
C PRO A 119 7.01 -19.37 -0.43
N HIS A 120 7.25 -20.64 -0.78
CA HIS A 120 6.53 -21.26 -1.88
C HIS A 120 5.15 -21.71 -1.37
N GLU A 121 4.09 -21.20 -1.98
CA GLU A 121 2.70 -21.52 -1.65
C GLU A 121 2.00 -22.16 -2.86
N GLU A 122 1.28 -23.25 -2.64
CA GLU A 122 0.50 -23.90 -3.71
C GLU A 122 -0.66 -23.04 -4.17
N ASN A 123 -1.29 -22.31 -3.25
CA ASN A 123 -2.35 -21.35 -3.56
C ASN A 123 -2.07 -19.98 -2.96
N PRO A 124 -1.27 -19.14 -3.63
CA PRO A 124 -0.93 -17.81 -3.13
C PRO A 124 -2.14 -16.87 -2.97
N MET A 125 -3.24 -17.12 -3.68
CA MET A 125 -4.46 -16.31 -3.56
C MET A 125 -5.01 -16.30 -2.13
N LEU A 126 -4.96 -17.44 -1.44
CA LEU A 126 -5.43 -17.63 -0.06
C LEU A 126 -4.28 -17.61 0.95
N GLY A 127 -3.08 -17.34 0.51
CA GLY A 127 -1.87 -17.46 1.30
C GLY A 127 -1.49 -16.21 2.07
N PHE A 128 -0.19 -15.97 2.18
CA PHE A 128 0.42 -14.91 2.95
C PHE A 128 0.36 -13.58 2.19
N ARG A 129 -0.74 -12.84 2.37
CA ARG A 129 -1.00 -11.54 1.71
C ARG A 129 -1.82 -10.60 2.59
N GLY A 130 -1.77 -9.31 2.30
CA GLY A 130 -2.57 -8.28 2.95
C GLY A 130 -2.26 -8.11 4.44
N ALA A 131 -3.31 -7.92 5.25
CA ALA A 131 -3.21 -7.61 6.67
C ALA A 131 -2.38 -8.64 7.46
N ALA A 132 -2.52 -9.94 7.18
CA ALA A 132 -1.73 -10.98 7.83
C ALA A 132 -0.23 -10.79 7.63
N ARG A 133 0.18 -10.37 6.44
CA ARG A 133 1.57 -10.07 6.10
C ARG A 133 2.11 -8.87 6.89
N TYR A 134 1.34 -7.79 6.98
CA TYR A 134 1.79 -6.56 7.61
C TYR A 134 2.14 -6.68 9.08
N VAL A 135 1.47 -7.59 9.79
CA VAL A 135 1.67 -7.81 11.22
C VAL A 135 2.59 -8.98 11.54
N ALA A 136 3.02 -9.73 10.52
CA ALA A 136 3.92 -10.85 10.70
C ALA A 136 5.36 -10.40 10.99
N ASP A 137 6.05 -11.12 11.86
CA ASP A 137 7.43 -10.78 12.28
C ASP A 137 8.43 -10.71 11.14
N ASN A 138 8.23 -11.52 10.10
CA ASN A 138 9.10 -11.53 8.92
C ASN A 138 8.80 -10.43 7.90
N PHE A 139 7.74 -9.62 8.08
CA PHE A 139 7.37 -8.58 7.13
C PHE A 139 7.02 -7.22 7.77
N LYS A 140 6.76 -7.15 9.08
CA LYS A 140 6.36 -5.91 9.77
C LYS A 140 7.33 -4.74 9.53
N ASP A 141 8.62 -5.00 9.40
CA ASP A 141 9.62 -3.98 9.11
C ASP A 141 9.48 -3.42 7.68
N CYS A 142 9.09 -4.26 6.73
CA CYS A 142 8.76 -3.84 5.37
C CYS A 142 7.49 -2.98 5.33
N PHE A 143 6.47 -3.39 6.08
CA PHE A 143 5.24 -2.61 6.24
C PHE A 143 5.50 -1.22 6.86
N ALA A 144 6.42 -1.15 7.81
CA ALA A 144 6.83 0.12 8.41
C ALA A 144 7.40 1.10 7.37
N LEU A 145 8.05 0.63 6.31
CA LEU A 145 8.54 1.48 5.21
C LEU A 145 7.41 2.09 4.40
N GLU A 146 6.37 1.32 4.11
CA GLU A 146 5.16 1.81 3.44
C GLU A 146 4.48 2.88 4.31
N CYS A 147 4.34 2.63 5.60
CA CYS A 147 3.79 3.60 6.56
C CYS A 147 4.62 4.89 6.62
N LYS A 148 5.95 4.78 6.65
CA LYS A 148 6.85 5.94 6.65
C LYS A 148 6.64 6.80 5.40
N ALA A 149 6.49 6.18 4.24
CA ALA A 149 6.22 6.88 2.99
C ALA A 149 4.88 7.63 3.02
N LEU A 150 3.80 6.97 3.46
CA LEU A 150 2.47 7.60 3.55
C LEU A 150 2.43 8.70 4.60
N LYS A 151 3.13 8.52 5.72
CA LYS A 151 3.27 9.56 6.74
C LYS A 151 3.97 10.81 6.17
N ARG A 152 5.06 10.61 5.42
CA ARG A 152 5.75 11.72 4.75
C ARG A 152 4.82 12.47 3.79
N VAL A 153 4.06 11.77 2.97
CA VAL A 153 3.10 12.38 2.04
C VAL A 153 2.07 13.23 2.78
N ARG A 154 1.50 12.72 3.85
CA ARG A 154 0.43 13.40 4.60
C ARG A 154 0.95 14.54 5.48
N ASP A 155 2.00 14.26 6.26
CA ASP A 155 2.46 15.16 7.33
C ASP A 155 3.50 16.17 6.84
N GLU A 156 4.47 15.73 6.00
CA GLU A 156 5.55 16.60 5.54
C GLU A 156 5.19 17.32 4.23
N MET A 157 4.56 16.62 3.29
CA MET A 157 4.13 17.22 2.01
C MET A 157 2.74 17.88 2.11
N GLY A 158 2.00 17.68 3.20
CA GLY A 158 0.70 18.29 3.44
C GLY A 158 -0.45 17.75 2.59
N LEU A 159 -0.29 16.60 1.93
CA LEU A 159 -1.31 15.98 1.09
C LEU A 159 -2.29 15.14 1.95
N THR A 160 -3.07 15.81 2.77
CA THR A 160 -4.02 15.19 3.70
C THR A 160 -5.26 14.60 3.02
N ASN A 161 -5.41 14.79 1.71
CA ASN A 161 -6.42 14.14 0.89
C ASN A 161 -6.14 12.64 0.63
N VAL A 162 -5.02 12.11 1.08
CA VAL A 162 -4.69 10.68 1.04
C VAL A 162 -5.43 9.95 2.17
N GLU A 163 -6.23 8.96 1.80
CA GLU A 163 -6.82 7.96 2.70
C GLU A 163 -6.13 6.61 2.48
N ILE A 164 -6.11 5.74 3.49
CA ILE A 164 -5.40 4.46 3.46
C ILE A 164 -6.42 3.32 3.36
N MET A 165 -6.18 2.38 2.45
CA MET A 165 -6.98 1.19 2.29
C MET A 165 -6.16 -0.05 2.62
N ILE A 166 -6.73 -0.94 3.45
CA ILE A 166 -6.10 -2.19 3.87
C ILE A 166 -6.75 -3.36 3.10
N PRO A 167 -5.95 -4.13 2.36
CA PRO A 167 -6.42 -5.31 1.64
C PRO A 167 -6.43 -6.55 2.52
N PHE A 168 -7.30 -7.48 2.19
CA PHE A 168 -7.30 -8.87 2.62
C PHE A 168 -7.26 -9.07 4.14
N VAL A 169 -8.22 -8.46 4.82
CA VAL A 169 -8.42 -8.59 6.28
C VAL A 169 -9.37 -9.74 6.54
N ARG A 170 -8.86 -10.85 7.08
CA ARG A 170 -9.65 -12.08 7.25
C ARG A 170 -10.50 -12.10 8.51
N THR A 171 -9.94 -11.57 9.60
CA THR A 171 -10.52 -11.66 10.95
C THR A 171 -10.55 -10.30 11.66
N LEU A 172 -11.38 -10.21 12.69
CA LEU A 172 -11.42 -9.01 13.55
C LEU A 172 -10.08 -8.82 14.29
N GLY A 173 -9.42 -9.91 14.67
CA GLY A 173 -8.08 -9.83 15.28
C GLY A 173 -7.02 -9.26 14.32
N GLU A 174 -7.07 -9.61 13.04
CA GLU A 174 -6.19 -8.98 12.02
C GLU A 174 -6.54 -7.50 11.84
N ALA A 175 -7.83 -7.13 11.86
CA ALA A 175 -8.25 -5.73 11.79
C ALA A 175 -7.69 -4.90 12.94
N GLU A 176 -7.83 -5.39 14.16
CA GLU A 176 -7.26 -4.75 15.35
C GLU A 176 -5.74 -4.62 15.26
N ALA A 177 -5.05 -5.69 14.90
CA ALA A 177 -3.60 -5.73 14.80
C ALA A 177 -3.05 -4.76 13.74
N VAL A 178 -3.66 -4.69 12.56
CA VAL A 178 -3.20 -3.78 11.50
C VAL A 178 -3.48 -2.32 11.83
N VAL A 179 -4.62 -2.01 12.44
CA VAL A 179 -4.92 -0.64 12.89
C VAL A 179 -3.95 -0.19 13.98
N LYS A 180 -3.61 -1.09 14.91
CA LYS A 180 -2.58 -0.85 15.91
C LYS A 180 -1.21 -0.61 15.26
N ALA A 181 -0.80 -1.46 14.30
CA ALA A 181 0.47 -1.30 13.59
C ALA A 181 0.55 0.03 12.83
N LEU A 182 -0.53 0.47 12.18
CA LEU A 182 -0.61 1.79 11.56
C LEU A 182 -0.39 2.91 12.57
N LYS A 183 -1.07 2.86 13.72
CA LYS A 183 -0.92 3.84 14.80
C LYS A 183 0.50 3.89 15.33
N GLU A 184 1.11 2.75 15.58
CA GLU A 184 2.51 2.64 16.05
C GLU A 184 3.50 3.24 15.04
N ASN A 185 3.17 3.20 13.75
CA ASN A 185 3.94 3.82 12.67
C ASN A 185 3.52 5.28 12.36
N GLY A 186 2.74 5.91 13.22
CA GLY A 186 2.35 7.32 13.10
C GLY A 186 1.16 7.60 12.19
N LEU A 187 0.40 6.57 11.78
CA LEU A 187 -0.80 6.68 10.96
C LEU A 187 -2.04 6.32 11.78
N GLU A 188 -2.41 7.20 12.70
CA GLU A 188 -3.55 7.01 13.59
C GLU A 188 -4.86 7.44 12.94
N ARG A 189 -5.86 6.55 12.97
CA ARG A 189 -7.21 6.82 12.49
C ARG A 189 -7.78 8.10 13.12
N GLY A 190 -8.31 8.99 12.31
CA GLY A 190 -8.90 10.27 12.72
C GLY A 190 -7.90 11.40 12.92
N LYS A 191 -6.62 11.12 13.11
CA LYS A 191 -5.59 12.15 13.27
C LYS A 191 -5.33 12.85 11.92
N ASN A 192 -5.36 14.18 11.92
CA ASN A 192 -5.27 14.98 10.69
C ASN A 192 -6.27 14.56 9.60
N GLY A 193 -7.47 14.10 10.01
CA GLY A 193 -8.50 13.66 9.09
C GLY A 193 -8.22 12.33 8.40
N LEU A 194 -7.24 11.53 8.86
CA LEU A 194 -6.96 10.22 8.27
C LEU A 194 -8.14 9.27 8.43
N ARG A 195 -8.63 8.78 7.29
CA ARG A 195 -9.61 7.70 7.25
C ARG A 195 -8.94 6.40 6.82
N LEU A 196 -9.36 5.32 7.46
CA LEU A 196 -8.94 3.96 7.14
C LEU A 196 -10.08 3.21 6.47
N ILE A 197 -9.84 2.72 5.27
CA ILE A 197 -10.79 1.97 4.47
C ILE A 197 -10.34 0.50 4.45
N MET A 198 -11.28 -0.43 4.47
CA MET A 198 -11.00 -1.85 4.33
C MET A 198 -11.54 -2.38 3.01
N MET A 199 -10.77 -3.22 2.30
CA MET A 199 -11.31 -4.01 1.22
C MET A 199 -12.33 -5.01 1.78
N CYS A 200 -13.55 -4.98 1.28
CA CYS A 200 -14.54 -6.02 1.52
C CYS A 200 -14.47 -7.00 0.35
N GLU A 201 -13.70 -8.06 0.52
CA GLU A 201 -13.35 -9.00 -0.55
C GLU A 201 -13.35 -10.47 -0.10
N LEU A 202 -13.68 -10.71 1.16
CA LEU A 202 -13.83 -12.04 1.75
C LEU A 202 -15.21 -12.19 2.34
N PRO A 203 -15.79 -13.41 2.35
CA PRO A 203 -17.11 -13.67 2.96
C PRO A 203 -17.23 -13.18 4.40
N SER A 204 -16.16 -13.33 5.20
CA SER A 204 -16.14 -12.84 6.60
C SER A 204 -16.35 -11.32 6.68
N ASN A 205 -15.89 -10.56 5.70
CA ASN A 205 -16.04 -9.11 5.69
C ASN A 205 -17.50 -8.68 5.52
N ALA A 206 -18.27 -9.41 4.71
CA ALA A 206 -19.69 -9.15 4.53
C ALA A 206 -20.51 -9.59 5.75
N VAL A 207 -20.23 -10.79 6.28
CA VAL A 207 -20.97 -11.36 7.43
C VAL A 207 -20.75 -10.55 8.72
N LEU A 208 -19.52 -10.07 8.95
CA LEU A 208 -19.14 -9.31 10.14
C LEU A 208 -18.95 -7.82 9.86
N ALA A 209 -19.64 -7.27 8.87
CA ALA A 209 -19.43 -5.90 8.41
C ALA A 209 -19.54 -4.85 9.53
N GLU A 210 -20.54 -4.95 10.40
CA GLU A 210 -20.72 -4.02 11.52
C GLU A 210 -19.56 -4.06 12.51
N GLN A 211 -19.01 -5.26 12.76
CA GLN A 211 -17.88 -5.44 13.66
C GLN A 211 -16.59 -4.87 13.05
N PHE A 212 -16.36 -5.07 11.76
CA PHE A 212 -15.22 -4.48 11.06
C PHE A 212 -15.28 -2.94 11.04
N LEU A 213 -16.46 -2.34 10.98
CA LEU A 213 -16.64 -0.89 11.05
C LEU A 213 -16.27 -0.26 12.39
N GLN A 214 -16.00 -1.06 13.43
CA GLN A 214 -15.40 -0.55 14.66
C GLN A 214 -13.94 -0.12 14.44
N TYR A 215 -13.25 -0.73 13.47
CA TYR A 215 -11.84 -0.49 13.15
C TYR A 215 -11.64 0.42 11.94
N PHE A 216 -12.58 0.43 11.00
CA PHE A 216 -12.48 1.14 9.72
C PHE A 216 -13.62 2.14 9.53
N ASP A 217 -13.37 3.14 8.70
CA ASP A 217 -14.34 4.21 8.37
C ASP A 217 -15.26 3.85 7.21
N GLY A 218 -14.99 2.75 6.53
CA GLY A 218 -15.79 2.29 5.40
C GLY A 218 -15.12 1.14 4.66
N PHE A 219 -15.82 0.68 3.61
CA PHE A 219 -15.40 -0.43 2.77
C PHE A 219 -15.17 -0.01 1.33
N SER A 220 -14.26 -0.72 0.67
CA SER A 220 -14.18 -0.81 -0.77
C SER A 220 -14.50 -2.25 -1.18
N ILE A 221 -15.53 -2.43 -2.02
CA ILE A 221 -15.99 -3.77 -2.38
C ILE A 221 -15.15 -4.32 -3.53
N GLY A 222 -14.45 -5.42 -3.27
CA GLY A 222 -13.63 -6.17 -4.23
C GLY A 222 -14.31 -7.49 -4.59
N SER A 223 -15.15 -7.46 -5.63
CA SER A 223 -15.96 -8.62 -6.02
C SER A 223 -15.19 -9.77 -6.69
N ASN A 224 -13.91 -9.56 -7.02
CA ASN A 224 -13.13 -10.56 -7.73
C ASN A 224 -12.62 -11.69 -6.82
N ASP A 225 -12.47 -11.43 -5.52
CA ASP A 225 -11.96 -12.37 -4.53
C ASP A 225 -13.08 -13.01 -3.67
N MET A 226 -14.34 -12.57 -3.86
CA MET A 226 -15.53 -13.13 -3.21
C MET A 226 -16.04 -14.39 -3.87
#